data_a0b4558105f07a997d1824d1214cb973
#
_entry.id   a0b4558105f07a997d1824d1214cb973
#
_cell.length_a   1.000
_cell.length_b   1.000
_cell.length_c   1.000
_cell.angle_alpha   90.00
_cell.angle_beta   90.00
_cell.angle_gamma   90.00
#
_symmetry.space_group_name_H-M   'P 1'
#
loop_
_entity.id
_entity.type
_entity.pdbx_description
1 polymer ?
#
loop_
_entity_poly.entity_id
_entity_poly.type
_entity_poly.pdbx_seq_one_letter_code
_entity_poly.pdbx_strand_id
1 'polypeptide(L)'
;MHLTVGPYSYEVLKAHQLIHPMSGDKLDGLIDFATGTIWIDDTVPTHRRLDVILHEYWHAWRHHFGKPENEEAECDWLAAATMQFLREW
;
A
#
# COMPACT_ATOMS: atom_id res chain seq x y z
N MET A 1 1.80 -4.91 -12.40
CA MET A 1 0.37 -4.93 -11.98
C MET A 1 -0.11 -3.51 -11.80
N HIS A 2 -1.26 -3.21 -12.34
CA HIS A 2 -1.88 -1.88 -12.20
C HIS A 2 -3.11 -1.95 -11.32
N LEU A 3 -3.29 -0.92 -10.49
CA LEU A 3 -4.48 -0.73 -9.68
C LEU A 3 -5.07 0.63 -10.01
N THR A 4 -6.38 0.77 -9.86
CA THR A 4 -7.05 2.05 -10.07
C THR A 4 -7.68 2.55 -8.78
N VAL A 5 -7.63 3.87 -8.58
CA VAL A 5 -8.22 4.58 -7.44
C VAL A 5 -9.06 5.70 -8.04
N GLY A 6 -10.35 5.43 -8.28
CA GLY A 6 -11.18 6.35 -9.06
C GLY A 6 -10.58 6.53 -10.46
N PRO A 7 -10.33 7.78 -10.91
CA PRO A 7 -9.72 8.05 -12.22
C PRO A 7 -8.20 7.91 -12.22
N TYR A 8 -7.56 7.61 -11.08
CA TYR A 8 -6.12 7.56 -10.94
C TYR A 8 -5.59 6.15 -11.11
N SER A 9 -4.46 6.01 -11.79
CA SER A 9 -3.80 4.74 -12.04
C SER A 9 -2.52 4.63 -11.23
N TYR A 10 -2.31 3.46 -10.61
CA TYR A 10 -1.11 3.16 -9.85
C TYR A 10 -0.47 1.89 -10.36
N GLU A 11 0.86 1.90 -10.50
CA GLU A 11 1.62 0.71 -10.85
C GLU A 11 2.24 0.12 -9.59
N VAL A 12 2.18 -1.23 -9.46
CA VAL A 12 2.79 -1.94 -8.35
C VAL A 12 4.09 -2.56 -8.82
N LEU A 13 5.19 -2.15 -8.20
CA LEU A 13 6.55 -2.61 -8.55
C LEU A 13 7.24 -3.20 -7.32
N LYS A 14 8.16 -4.14 -7.56
CA LYS A 14 9.01 -4.69 -6.51
C LYS A 14 10.28 -3.85 -6.38
N ALA A 15 10.78 -3.75 -5.16
CA ALA A 15 12.06 -3.12 -4.86
C ALA A 15 12.89 -4.04 -3.99
N HIS A 16 14.21 -3.96 -4.13
CA HIS A 16 15.14 -4.66 -3.26
C HIS A 16 15.62 -3.70 -2.17
N GLN A 17 15.47 -4.10 -0.89
CA GLN A 17 15.83 -3.27 0.25
C GLN A 17 15.17 -1.90 0.22
N LEU A 18 13.83 -1.91 0.27
CA LEU A 18 13.06 -0.69 0.31
C LEU A 18 13.31 0.08 1.59
N ILE A 19 13.77 1.32 1.46
CA ILE A 19 14.17 2.16 2.59
C ILE A 19 13.46 3.51 2.48
N HIS A 20 12.96 4.01 3.61
CA HIS A 20 12.34 5.32 3.66
C HIS A 20 13.37 6.40 3.33
N PRO A 21 13.10 7.29 2.34
CA PRO A 21 14.10 8.26 1.88
C PRO A 21 14.51 9.30 2.92
N MET A 22 13.66 9.56 3.93
CA MET A 22 13.92 10.56 4.97
C MET A 22 14.52 9.96 6.22
N SER A 23 13.97 8.84 6.71
CA SER A 23 14.36 8.25 7.99
C SER A 23 15.42 7.17 7.87
N GLY A 24 15.57 6.55 6.69
CA GLY A 24 16.45 5.41 6.49
C GLY A 24 15.91 4.09 7.05
N ASP A 25 14.67 4.08 7.55
CA ASP A 25 14.05 2.87 8.08
C ASP A 25 13.68 1.90 6.96
N LYS A 26 13.80 0.60 7.24
CA LYS A 26 13.36 -0.43 6.31
C LYS A 26 11.83 -0.46 6.25
N LEU A 27 11.30 -0.52 5.03
CA LEU A 27 9.87 -0.57 4.77
C LEU A 27 9.49 -1.85 4.07
N ASP A 28 8.29 -2.35 4.34
CA ASP A 28 7.68 -3.43 3.56
C ASP A 28 7.03 -2.90 2.29
N GLY A 29 6.45 -1.72 2.35
CA GLY A 29 5.82 -1.05 1.21
C GLY A 29 5.97 0.46 1.28
N LEU A 30 5.79 1.11 0.15
CA LEU A 30 5.86 2.56 0.03
C LEU A 30 4.99 2.99 -1.14
N ILE A 31 4.30 4.13 -1.00
CA ILE A 31 3.54 4.71 -2.09
C ILE A 31 4.12 6.07 -2.46
N ASP A 32 4.24 6.32 -3.76
CA ASP A 32 4.61 7.61 -4.32
C ASP A 32 3.40 8.15 -5.09
N PHE A 33 2.74 9.14 -4.51
CA PHE A 33 1.55 9.74 -5.13
C PHE A 33 1.88 10.55 -6.37
N ALA A 34 3.08 11.14 -6.42
CA ALA A 34 3.48 11.98 -7.54
C ALA A 34 3.65 11.19 -8.83
N THR A 35 4.19 9.97 -8.73
CA THR A 35 4.42 9.10 -9.89
C THR A 35 3.33 8.05 -10.06
N GLY A 36 2.44 7.88 -9.08
CA GLY A 36 1.43 6.83 -9.12
C GLY A 36 2.04 5.45 -9.00
N THR A 37 2.97 5.26 -8.06
CA THR A 37 3.70 4.01 -7.90
C THR A 37 3.57 3.49 -6.48
N ILE A 38 3.25 2.20 -6.35
CA ILE A 38 3.30 1.46 -5.10
C ILE A 38 4.49 0.50 -5.17
N TRP A 39 5.39 0.63 -4.20
CA TRP A 39 6.56 -0.24 -4.10
C TRP A 39 6.32 -1.29 -3.02
N ILE A 40 6.71 -2.54 -3.29
CA ILE A 40 6.72 -3.61 -2.28
C ILE A 40 8.13 -4.19 -2.21
N ASP A 41 8.64 -4.36 -0.98
CA ASP A 41 9.96 -4.95 -0.78
C ASP A 41 9.94 -6.43 -1.15
N ASP A 42 10.96 -6.88 -1.89
CA ASP A 42 11.00 -8.25 -2.41
C ASP A 42 11.24 -9.29 -1.32
N THR A 43 11.68 -8.88 -0.12
CA THR A 43 11.85 -9.77 1.03
C THR A 43 10.55 -10.05 1.78
N VAL A 44 9.47 -9.34 1.47
CA VAL A 44 8.16 -9.61 2.09
C VAL A 44 7.70 -11.00 1.68
N PRO A 45 7.37 -11.88 2.63
CA PRO A 45 6.89 -13.22 2.31
C PRO A 45 5.64 -13.18 1.42
N THR A 46 5.53 -14.14 0.52
CA THR A 46 4.44 -14.18 -0.47
C THR A 46 3.06 -14.08 0.17
N HIS A 47 2.85 -14.73 1.31
CA HIS A 47 1.55 -14.72 2.00
C HIS A 47 1.19 -13.36 2.60
N ARG A 48 2.18 -12.45 2.74
CA ARG A 48 1.95 -11.10 3.27
C ARG A 48 1.93 -10.02 2.19
N ARG A 49 2.28 -10.35 0.96
CA ARG A 49 2.41 -9.34 -0.10
C ARG A 49 1.11 -8.62 -0.41
N LEU A 50 0.01 -9.36 -0.46
CA LEU A 50 -1.29 -8.74 -0.75
C LEU A 50 -1.71 -7.78 0.37
N ASP A 51 -1.46 -8.14 1.62
CA ASP A 51 -1.75 -7.27 2.77
C ASP A 51 -0.97 -5.95 2.67
N VAL A 52 0.32 -6.02 2.36
CA VAL A 52 1.16 -4.83 2.20
C VAL A 52 0.67 -3.96 1.03
N ILE A 53 0.35 -4.58 -0.10
CA ILE A 53 -0.17 -3.84 -1.26
C ILE A 53 -1.50 -3.17 -0.93
N LEU A 54 -2.40 -3.85 -0.23
CA LEU A 54 -3.69 -3.29 0.18
C LEU A 54 -3.52 -2.13 1.15
N HIS A 55 -2.55 -2.21 2.08
CA HIS A 55 -2.25 -1.10 2.98
C HIS A 55 -1.90 0.17 2.16
N GLU A 56 -0.98 0.04 1.18
CA GLU A 56 -0.60 1.16 0.33
C GLU A 56 -1.74 1.61 -0.59
N TYR A 57 -2.54 0.69 -1.08
CA TYR A 57 -3.71 0.99 -1.89
C TYR A 57 -4.73 1.85 -1.13
N TRP A 58 -4.98 1.54 0.14
CA TRP A 58 -5.86 2.36 0.97
C TRP A 58 -5.29 3.74 1.26
N HIS A 59 -3.95 3.87 1.36
CA HIS A 59 -3.31 5.20 1.41
C HIS A 59 -3.65 6.02 0.17
N ALA A 60 -3.67 5.40 -1.02
CA ALA A 60 -4.04 6.08 -2.26
C ALA A 60 -5.49 6.60 -2.21
N TRP A 61 -6.42 5.77 -1.76
CA TRP A 61 -7.82 6.19 -1.60
C TRP A 61 -7.94 7.36 -0.63
N ARG A 62 -7.24 7.29 0.49
CA ARG A 62 -7.24 8.37 1.50
C ARG A 62 -6.64 9.66 0.94
N HIS A 63 -5.57 9.54 0.19
CA HIS A 63 -4.92 10.70 -0.41
C HIS A 63 -5.85 11.45 -1.37
N HIS A 64 -6.59 10.74 -2.20
CA HIS A 64 -7.44 11.37 -3.22
C HIS A 64 -8.83 11.77 -2.71
N PHE A 65 -9.39 11.03 -1.77
CA PHE A 65 -10.79 11.17 -1.39
C PHE A 65 -11.04 11.27 0.11
N GLY A 66 -10.06 11.03 0.94
CA GLY A 66 -10.21 10.92 2.38
C GLY A 66 -9.76 12.14 3.16
N LYS A 67 -9.78 12.00 4.49
CA LYS A 67 -9.25 12.98 5.43
C LYS A 67 -7.91 12.51 5.98
N PRO A 68 -6.99 13.42 6.33
CA PRO A 68 -5.62 13.03 6.73
C PRO A 68 -5.50 12.43 8.14
N GLU A 69 -6.53 12.54 8.99
CA GLU A 69 -6.43 12.11 10.39
C GLU A 69 -6.44 10.58 10.50
N ASN A 70 -5.55 10.02 11.34
CA ASN A 70 -5.45 8.59 11.66
C ASN A 70 -5.23 7.69 10.45
N GLU A 71 -4.56 8.17 9.43
CA GLU A 71 -4.42 7.49 8.15
C GLU A 71 -3.76 6.11 8.28
N GLU A 72 -2.65 6.01 9.02
CA GLU A 72 -1.92 4.73 9.16
C GLU A 72 -2.77 3.66 9.84
N ALA A 73 -3.40 3.99 10.96
CA ALA A 73 -4.26 3.06 11.68
C ALA A 73 -5.45 2.62 10.83
N GLU A 74 -6.05 3.54 10.08
CA GLU A 74 -7.18 3.25 9.22
C GLU A 74 -6.77 2.37 8.03
N CYS A 75 -5.63 2.63 7.41
CA CYS A 75 -5.13 1.80 6.32
C CYS A 75 -4.83 0.37 6.77
N ASP A 76 -4.23 0.20 7.95
CA ASP A 76 -4.02 -1.13 8.54
C ASP A 76 -5.34 -1.85 8.77
N TRP A 77 -6.30 -1.16 9.36
CA TRP A 77 -7.61 -1.71 9.64
C TRP A 77 -8.34 -2.13 8.36
N LEU A 78 -8.34 -1.27 7.35
CA LEU A 78 -9.00 -1.55 6.08
C LEU A 78 -8.33 -2.70 5.32
N ALA A 79 -7.01 -2.76 5.34
CA ALA A 79 -6.27 -3.87 4.72
C ALA A 79 -6.62 -5.20 5.40
N ALA A 80 -6.65 -5.23 6.73
CA ALA A 80 -7.03 -6.43 7.48
C ALA A 80 -8.46 -6.86 7.17
N ALA A 81 -9.40 -5.92 7.14
CA ALA A 81 -10.81 -6.21 6.83
C ALA A 81 -10.97 -6.75 5.41
N THR A 82 -10.25 -6.16 4.44
CA THR A 82 -10.30 -6.61 3.05
C THR A 82 -9.73 -8.02 2.92
N MET A 83 -8.61 -8.32 3.56
CA MET A 83 -8.01 -9.64 3.54
C MET A 83 -8.93 -10.69 4.12
N GLN A 84 -9.60 -10.39 5.23
CA GLN A 84 -10.55 -11.30 5.84
C GLN A 84 -11.75 -11.56 4.91
N PHE A 85 -12.30 -10.52 4.32
CA PHE A 85 -13.39 -10.64 3.35
C PHE A 85 -13.00 -11.57 2.19
N LEU A 86 -11.82 -11.37 1.61
CA LEU A 86 -11.36 -12.18 0.49
C LEU A 86 -11.16 -13.65 0.85
N ARG A 87 -10.72 -13.93 2.08
CA ARG A 87 -10.56 -15.31 2.55
C ARG A 87 -11.88 -16.02 2.81
N GLU A 88 -12.92 -15.28 3.17
CA GLU A 88 -14.24 -15.84 3.49
C GLU A 88 -15.20 -15.84 2.30
N TRP A 89 -14.84 -15.14 1.23
CA TRP A 89 -15.64 -15.09 0.00
C TRP A 89 -15.66 -16.47 -0.68
#